data_12090c328881e91d7d73eeb1a29a3acb
#
_entry.id   12090c328881e91d7d73eeb1a29a3acb
#
_cell.length_a   1.000
_cell.length_b   1.000
_cell.length_c   1.000
_cell.angle_alpha   90.00
_cell.angle_beta   90.00
_cell.angle_gamma   90.00
#
_symmetry.space_group_name_H-M   'P 1'
#
loop_
_entity.id
_entity.type
_entity.pdbx_description
1 polymer ?
#
loop_
_entity_poly.entity_id
_entity_poly.type
_entity_poly.pdbx_seq_one_letter_code
_entity_poly.pdbx_strand_id
1 'polypeptide(L)'
;MARTATGTYGGVSAEQRRAERRRRLLDAALDVIGTQGWSATTLRGICERAKVGPRFFYESFADLDALAAALHDEVLEAALRRTIAAIDAAPDDLPARTAAAFRAMISEVIDDPRRARVLWVEAYGSETLVRRRFAAMRRLARVAMEQSHDLLDLPPDGDRVLQAVSIMLTGGVTEFVLAWLDGGMDVSRDELLAISVEFALAMGNAIPAMAGRLAGPAD
;
A
#
# COMPACT_ATOMS: atom_id res chain seq x y z
N MET A 1 -2.21 37.29 -30.57
CA MET A 1 -2.94 36.07 -30.23
C MET A 1 -2.25 34.89 -30.90
N ALA A 2 -1.41 34.13 -30.17
CA ALA A 2 -0.70 32.97 -30.67
C ALA A 2 -1.51 31.71 -30.33
N ARG A 3 -2.05 31.06 -31.35
CA ARG A 3 -2.69 29.73 -31.25
C ARG A 3 -1.61 28.68 -31.11
N THR A 4 -1.45 28.10 -29.93
CA THR A 4 -0.71 26.85 -29.70
C THR A 4 -1.42 25.71 -30.42
N ALA A 5 -0.89 25.31 -31.57
CA ALA A 5 -1.37 24.14 -32.32
C ALA A 5 -0.94 22.88 -31.55
N THR A 6 -1.86 22.21 -30.85
CA THR A 6 -1.71 20.83 -30.35
C THR A 6 -1.72 19.88 -31.53
N GLY A 7 -0.54 19.50 -32.02
CA GLY A 7 -0.39 18.58 -33.14
C GLY A 7 -0.85 17.16 -32.77
N THR A 8 -1.97 16.72 -33.29
CA THR A 8 -2.42 15.31 -33.31
C THR A 8 -1.74 14.59 -34.49
N TYR A 9 -0.85 13.65 -34.21
CA TYR A 9 -0.34 12.71 -35.22
C TYR A 9 -0.99 11.34 -34.95
N GLY A 10 -1.81 10.84 -35.87
CA GLY A 10 -2.47 9.54 -35.74
C GLY A 10 -3.58 9.44 -34.68
N GLY A 11 -4.33 10.54 -34.41
CA GLY A 11 -5.48 10.50 -33.49
C GLY A 11 -5.15 10.52 -31.99
N VAL A 12 -3.86 10.39 -31.60
CA VAL A 12 -3.41 10.37 -30.19
C VAL A 12 -2.66 11.67 -29.88
N SER A 13 -3.05 12.38 -28.80
CA SER A 13 -2.41 13.63 -28.40
C SER A 13 -0.96 13.41 -27.89
N ALA A 14 -0.14 14.45 -27.86
CA ALA A 14 1.20 14.39 -27.26
C ALA A 14 1.17 14.00 -25.79
N GLU A 15 0.14 14.46 -25.08
CA GLU A 15 -0.11 14.15 -23.67
C GLU A 15 -0.45 12.67 -23.48
N GLN A 16 -1.34 12.12 -24.30
CA GLN A 16 -1.70 10.70 -24.26
C GLN A 16 -0.48 9.80 -24.53
N ARG A 17 0.38 10.17 -25.49
CA ARG A 17 1.62 9.42 -25.74
C ARG A 17 2.59 9.51 -24.57
N ARG A 18 2.67 10.65 -23.88
CA ARG A 18 3.50 10.80 -22.67
C ARG A 18 2.95 9.93 -21.53
N ALA A 19 1.65 9.95 -21.28
CA ALA A 19 1.00 9.14 -20.27
C ALA A 19 1.20 7.64 -20.53
N GLU A 20 1.08 7.19 -21.78
CA GLU A 20 1.31 5.79 -22.15
C GLU A 20 2.77 5.37 -21.95
N ARG A 21 3.75 6.23 -22.32
CA ARG A 21 5.18 5.93 -22.04
C ARG A 21 5.44 5.86 -20.54
N ARG A 22 4.88 6.77 -19.75
CA ARG A 22 5.01 6.75 -18.29
C ARG A 22 4.44 5.46 -17.69
N ARG A 23 3.28 5.02 -18.14
CA ARG A 23 2.68 3.76 -17.70
C ARG A 23 3.58 2.56 -18.03
N ARG A 24 4.09 2.47 -19.27
CA ARG A 24 5.00 1.40 -19.66
C ARG A 24 6.30 1.37 -18.84
N LEU A 25 6.83 2.53 -18.44
CA LEU A 25 7.97 2.60 -17.53
C LEU A 25 7.63 2.09 -16.13
N LEU A 26 6.45 2.39 -15.59
CA LEU A 26 5.98 1.90 -14.30
C LEU A 26 5.70 0.38 -14.34
N ASP A 27 5.07 -0.12 -15.40
CA ASP A 27 4.85 -1.56 -15.60
C ASP A 27 6.20 -2.33 -15.66
N ALA A 28 7.18 -1.79 -16.39
CA ALA A 28 8.52 -2.37 -16.45
C ALA A 28 9.24 -2.32 -15.09
N ALA A 29 9.07 -1.24 -14.32
CA ALA A 29 9.64 -1.11 -12.98
C ALA A 29 8.99 -2.11 -12.01
N LEU A 30 7.67 -2.29 -12.04
CA LEU A 30 6.99 -3.30 -11.24
C LEU A 30 7.54 -4.71 -11.52
N ASP A 31 7.75 -5.00 -12.79
CA ASP A 31 8.28 -6.31 -13.19
C ASP A 31 9.74 -6.49 -12.74
N VAL A 32 10.63 -5.54 -13.00
CA VAL A 32 12.06 -5.65 -12.63
C VAL A 32 12.24 -5.60 -11.11
N ILE A 33 11.70 -4.60 -10.42
CA ILE A 33 11.86 -4.44 -8.97
C ILE A 33 11.17 -5.59 -8.24
N GLY A 34 9.96 -5.95 -8.65
CA GLY A 34 9.17 -6.99 -8.02
C GLY A 34 9.68 -8.41 -8.24
N THR A 35 10.53 -8.66 -9.24
CA THR A 35 11.07 -10.02 -9.52
C THR A 35 12.57 -10.14 -9.27
N GLN A 36 13.36 -9.10 -9.57
CA GLN A 36 14.82 -9.12 -9.51
C GLN A 36 15.37 -8.29 -8.35
N GLY A 37 14.53 -7.43 -7.75
CA GLY A 37 14.89 -6.55 -6.65
C GLY A 37 15.47 -5.20 -7.08
N TRP A 38 15.56 -4.29 -6.10
CA TRP A 38 16.09 -2.95 -6.33
C TRP A 38 17.55 -2.95 -6.76
N SER A 39 18.37 -3.80 -6.15
CA SER A 39 19.82 -3.87 -6.44
C SER A 39 20.15 -4.25 -7.89
N ALA A 40 19.26 -4.98 -8.56
CA ALA A 40 19.42 -5.35 -9.97
C ALA A 40 18.81 -4.31 -10.94
N THR A 41 18.14 -3.27 -10.41
CA THR A 41 17.43 -2.29 -11.22
C THR A 41 18.37 -1.27 -11.80
N THR A 42 18.36 -1.11 -13.14
CA THR A 42 19.12 -0.09 -13.86
C THR A 42 18.22 0.71 -14.79
N LEU A 43 18.55 1.98 -15.02
CA LEU A 43 17.80 2.83 -15.96
C LEU A 43 17.75 2.20 -17.36
N ARG A 44 18.87 1.65 -17.80
CA ARG A 44 18.94 0.98 -19.11
C ARG A 44 18.02 -0.23 -19.17
N GLY A 45 18.03 -1.10 -18.15
CA GLY A 45 17.17 -2.28 -18.09
C GLY A 45 15.67 -1.92 -18.08
N ILE A 46 15.30 -0.89 -17.34
CA ILE A 46 13.92 -0.38 -17.34
C ILE A 46 13.52 0.15 -18.71
N CYS A 47 14.37 0.98 -19.36
CA CYS A 47 14.11 1.53 -20.69
C CYS A 47 13.96 0.45 -21.77
N GLU A 48 14.85 -0.55 -21.75
CA GLU A 48 14.82 -1.70 -22.68
C GLU A 48 13.52 -2.52 -22.51
N ARG A 49 13.16 -2.84 -21.25
CA ARG A 49 11.94 -3.59 -20.95
C ARG A 49 10.67 -2.81 -21.30
N ALA A 50 10.63 -1.52 -21.00
CA ALA A 50 9.52 -0.63 -21.34
C ALA A 50 9.42 -0.34 -22.85
N LYS A 51 10.47 -0.60 -23.62
CA LYS A 51 10.64 -0.16 -25.01
C LYS A 51 10.45 1.37 -25.12
N VAL A 52 11.09 2.11 -24.19
CA VAL A 52 11.05 3.57 -24.10
C VAL A 52 12.49 4.07 -24.07
N GLY A 53 12.85 4.96 -24.99
CA GLY A 53 14.22 5.50 -25.03
C GLY A 53 14.55 6.36 -23.79
N PRO A 54 15.85 6.43 -23.37
CA PRO A 54 16.28 7.17 -22.17
C PRO A 54 15.84 8.64 -22.17
N ARG A 55 15.80 9.30 -23.31
CA ARG A 55 15.30 10.68 -23.42
C ARG A 55 13.86 10.80 -22.87
N PHE A 56 12.99 9.86 -23.24
CA PHE A 56 11.60 9.86 -22.80
C PHE A 56 11.42 9.40 -21.34
N PHE A 57 12.38 8.66 -20.78
CA PHE A 57 12.45 8.38 -19.36
C PHE A 57 12.57 9.69 -18.58
N TYR A 58 13.55 10.53 -18.94
CA TYR A 58 13.78 11.81 -18.27
C TYR A 58 12.66 12.85 -18.46
N GLU A 59 11.79 12.68 -19.45
CA GLU A 59 10.55 13.47 -19.58
C GLU A 59 9.52 13.11 -18.49
N SER A 60 9.63 11.92 -17.86
CA SER A 60 8.66 11.39 -16.91
C SER A 60 9.19 11.28 -15.48
N PHE A 61 10.48 10.99 -15.32
CA PHE A 61 11.14 10.76 -14.03
C PHE A 61 12.53 11.37 -14.04
N ALA A 62 12.93 12.00 -12.92
CA ALA A 62 14.26 12.60 -12.79
C ALA A 62 15.37 11.54 -12.74
N ASP A 63 15.09 10.41 -12.08
CA ASP A 63 16.00 9.31 -11.83
C ASP A 63 15.24 8.01 -11.51
N LEU A 64 15.97 6.94 -11.18
CA LEU A 64 15.39 5.66 -10.78
C LEU A 64 14.65 5.73 -9.44
N ASP A 65 15.14 6.54 -8.49
CA ASP A 65 14.47 6.73 -7.21
C ASP A 65 13.11 7.40 -7.39
N ALA A 66 13.00 8.38 -8.28
CA ALA A 66 11.74 9.03 -8.63
C ALA A 66 10.76 8.05 -9.31
N LEU A 67 11.25 7.16 -10.19
CA LEU A 67 10.44 6.11 -10.80
C LEU A 67 9.93 5.12 -9.73
N ALA A 68 10.83 4.60 -8.88
CA ALA A 68 10.47 3.65 -7.84
C ALA A 68 9.51 4.25 -6.80
N ALA A 69 9.73 5.51 -6.44
CA ALA A 69 8.82 6.26 -5.58
C ALA A 69 7.42 6.39 -6.19
N ALA A 70 7.32 6.71 -7.47
CA ALA A 70 6.04 6.81 -8.17
C ALA A 70 5.35 5.45 -8.29
N LEU A 71 6.10 4.38 -8.54
CA LEU A 71 5.59 3.01 -8.54
C LEU A 71 5.03 2.62 -7.16
N HIS A 72 5.81 2.85 -6.09
CA HIS A 72 5.39 2.58 -4.73
C HIS A 72 4.07 3.28 -4.39
N ASP A 73 3.97 4.57 -4.73
CA ASP A 73 2.76 5.35 -4.49
C ASP A 73 1.56 4.81 -5.28
N GLU A 74 1.76 4.44 -6.56
CA GLU A 74 0.69 3.91 -7.41
C GLU A 74 0.16 2.56 -6.90
N VAL A 75 1.06 1.66 -6.47
CA VAL A 75 0.67 0.37 -5.88
C VAL A 75 -0.08 0.57 -4.57
N LEU A 76 0.42 1.43 -3.67
CA LEU A 76 -0.25 1.75 -2.41
C LEU A 76 -1.65 2.36 -2.63
N GLU A 77 -1.76 3.34 -3.53
CA GLU A 77 -3.03 3.98 -3.86
C GLU A 77 -4.05 2.99 -4.44
N ALA A 78 -3.61 2.08 -5.29
CA ALA A 78 -4.49 1.05 -5.84
C ALA A 78 -5.00 0.11 -4.75
N ALA A 79 -4.12 -0.35 -3.84
CA ALA A 79 -4.47 -1.19 -2.71
C ALA A 79 -5.46 -0.49 -1.77
N LEU A 80 -5.20 0.76 -1.40
CA LEU A 80 -6.09 1.55 -0.53
C LEU A 80 -7.46 1.78 -1.15
N ARG A 81 -7.53 2.16 -2.44
CA ARG A 81 -8.83 2.35 -3.11
C ARG A 81 -9.68 1.08 -3.10
N ARG A 82 -9.08 -0.09 -3.35
CA ARG A 82 -9.80 -1.38 -3.32
C ARG A 82 -10.25 -1.74 -1.92
N THR A 83 -9.39 -1.51 -0.93
CA THR A 83 -9.71 -1.77 0.48
C THR A 83 -10.87 -0.90 0.95
N ILE A 84 -10.83 0.40 0.71
CA ILE A 84 -11.91 1.31 1.07
C ILE A 84 -13.21 0.92 0.36
N ALA A 85 -13.18 0.65 -0.94
CA ALA A 85 -14.37 0.21 -1.67
C ALA A 85 -14.95 -1.11 -1.13
N ALA A 86 -14.11 -2.04 -0.67
CA ALA A 86 -14.57 -3.27 -0.05
C ALA A 86 -15.21 -3.03 1.33
N ILE A 87 -14.64 -2.12 2.13
CA ILE A 87 -15.22 -1.70 3.42
C ILE A 87 -16.59 -1.02 3.19
N ASP A 88 -16.69 -0.09 2.25
CA ASP A 88 -17.91 0.65 1.95
C ASP A 88 -19.04 -0.26 1.45
N ALA A 89 -18.69 -1.39 0.81
CA ALA A 89 -19.66 -2.40 0.34
C ALA A 89 -20.05 -3.43 1.41
N ALA A 90 -19.34 -3.48 2.55
CA ALA A 90 -19.61 -4.42 3.63
C ALA A 90 -20.75 -3.93 4.54
N PRO A 91 -21.42 -4.84 5.29
CA PRO A 91 -22.34 -4.46 6.36
C PRO A 91 -21.69 -3.49 7.36
N ASP A 92 -22.54 -2.63 7.98
CA ASP A 92 -22.08 -1.59 8.92
C ASP A 92 -21.84 -2.18 10.32
N ASP A 93 -20.93 -3.11 10.40
CA ASP A 93 -20.46 -3.71 11.65
C ASP A 93 -18.95 -3.96 11.59
N LEU A 94 -18.30 -3.91 12.74
CA LEU A 94 -16.84 -4.04 12.85
C LEU A 94 -16.29 -5.37 12.28
N PRO A 95 -16.87 -6.55 12.59
CA PRO A 95 -16.42 -7.82 12.01
C PRO A 95 -16.49 -7.86 10.49
N ALA A 96 -17.59 -7.46 9.89
CA ALA A 96 -17.78 -7.49 8.43
C ALA A 96 -16.82 -6.53 7.72
N ARG A 97 -16.69 -5.29 8.19
CA ARG A 97 -15.76 -4.28 7.65
C ARG A 97 -14.31 -4.71 7.80
N THR A 98 -13.93 -5.26 8.97
CA THR A 98 -12.59 -5.80 9.21
C THR A 98 -12.29 -6.94 8.23
N ALA A 99 -13.17 -7.92 8.11
CA ALA A 99 -12.98 -9.04 7.19
C ALA A 99 -12.87 -8.56 5.72
N ALA A 100 -13.68 -7.60 5.30
CA ALA A 100 -13.63 -7.03 3.95
C ALA A 100 -12.29 -6.31 3.69
N ALA A 101 -11.83 -5.49 4.64
CA ALA A 101 -10.55 -4.78 4.56
C ALA A 101 -9.36 -5.76 4.39
N PHE A 102 -9.28 -6.75 5.28
CA PHE A 102 -8.18 -7.72 5.24
C PHE A 102 -8.23 -8.59 3.99
N ARG A 103 -9.40 -9.05 3.57
CA ARG A 103 -9.58 -9.80 2.33
C ARG A 103 -9.09 -9.01 1.13
N ALA A 104 -9.48 -7.74 0.99
CA ALA A 104 -9.07 -6.89 -0.11
C ALA A 104 -7.55 -6.63 -0.10
N MET A 105 -6.98 -6.29 1.06
CA MET A 105 -5.56 -5.98 1.22
C MET A 105 -4.67 -7.21 0.98
N ILE A 106 -5.02 -8.35 1.57
CA ILE A 106 -4.24 -9.59 1.46
C ILE A 106 -4.33 -10.14 0.04
N SER A 107 -5.51 -10.08 -0.60
CA SER A 107 -5.65 -10.52 -2.00
C SER A 107 -4.77 -9.69 -2.95
N GLU A 108 -4.66 -8.38 -2.75
CA GLU A 108 -3.81 -7.51 -3.58
C GLU A 108 -2.33 -7.96 -3.57
N VAL A 109 -1.88 -8.45 -2.40
CA VAL A 109 -0.51 -8.91 -2.18
C VAL A 109 -0.28 -10.33 -2.69
N ILE A 110 -1.26 -11.23 -2.49
CA ILE A 110 -1.13 -12.64 -2.87
C ILE A 110 -1.32 -12.83 -4.38
N ASP A 111 -2.27 -12.10 -4.98
CA ASP A 111 -2.58 -12.23 -6.41
C ASP A 111 -1.44 -11.66 -7.29
N ASP A 112 -0.66 -10.70 -6.79
CA ASP A 112 0.56 -10.22 -7.43
C ASP A 112 1.69 -9.96 -6.40
N PRO A 113 2.50 -10.99 -6.05
CA PRO A 113 3.58 -10.85 -5.06
C PRO A 113 4.61 -9.76 -5.38
N ARG A 114 4.73 -9.33 -6.65
CA ARG A 114 5.62 -8.22 -7.04
C ARG A 114 5.23 -6.92 -6.34
N ARG A 115 3.94 -6.70 -6.09
CA ARG A 115 3.41 -5.51 -5.40
C ARG A 115 3.82 -5.51 -3.93
N ALA A 116 3.73 -6.65 -3.25
CA ALA A 116 4.21 -6.80 -1.89
C ALA A 116 5.70 -6.48 -1.79
N ARG A 117 6.50 -7.02 -2.71
CA ARG A 117 7.94 -6.75 -2.74
C ARG A 117 8.23 -5.27 -2.91
N VAL A 118 7.58 -4.58 -3.86
CA VAL A 118 7.76 -3.13 -4.07
C VAL A 118 7.40 -2.32 -2.84
N LEU A 119 6.28 -2.64 -2.16
CA LEU A 119 5.80 -1.89 -1.01
C LEU A 119 6.65 -2.10 0.24
N TRP A 120 7.11 -3.34 0.49
CA TRP A 120 7.58 -3.74 1.80
C TRP A 120 9.02 -4.28 1.82
N VAL A 121 9.40 -5.10 0.84
CA VAL A 121 10.70 -5.79 0.83
C VAL A 121 11.78 -4.91 0.20
N GLU A 122 11.56 -4.47 -1.02
CA GLU A 122 12.55 -3.70 -1.79
C GLU A 122 12.66 -2.24 -1.33
N ALA A 123 11.73 -1.81 -0.46
CA ALA A 123 11.75 -0.48 0.13
C ALA A 123 12.99 -0.17 0.97
N TYR A 124 13.75 -1.18 1.39
CA TYR A 124 15.03 -0.98 2.08
C TYR A 124 16.20 -0.63 1.13
N GLY A 125 15.99 -0.70 -0.17
CA GLY A 125 17.04 -0.48 -1.17
C GLY A 125 17.49 0.97 -1.34
N SER A 126 16.68 1.97 -0.95
CA SER A 126 17.05 3.38 -0.97
C SER A 126 16.41 4.15 0.19
N GLU A 127 17.05 5.26 0.59
CA GLU A 127 16.52 6.13 1.65
C GLU A 127 15.13 6.70 1.30
N THR A 128 14.91 6.99 0.02
CA THR A 128 13.61 7.46 -0.50
C THR A 128 12.54 6.41 -0.28
N LEU A 129 12.81 5.14 -0.61
CA LEU A 129 11.87 4.05 -0.46
C LEU A 129 11.62 3.70 1.01
N VAL A 130 12.64 3.73 1.86
CA VAL A 130 12.49 3.56 3.33
C VAL A 130 11.51 4.60 3.89
N ARG A 131 11.67 5.87 3.55
CA ARG A 131 10.73 6.93 3.98
C ARG A 131 9.31 6.69 3.50
N ARG A 132 9.14 6.21 2.26
CA ARG A 132 7.82 5.87 1.69
C ARG A 132 7.17 4.69 2.38
N ARG A 133 7.92 3.64 2.69
CA ARG A 133 7.43 2.51 3.48
C ARG A 133 6.85 2.97 4.83
N PHE A 134 7.59 3.79 5.58
CA PHE A 134 7.07 4.34 6.84
C PHE A 134 5.86 5.25 6.65
N ALA A 135 5.81 6.04 5.59
CA ALA A 135 4.64 6.86 5.28
C ALA A 135 3.43 5.99 4.91
N ALA A 136 3.63 4.91 4.15
CA ALA A 136 2.60 3.92 3.81
C ALA A 136 2.02 3.25 5.05
N MET A 137 2.89 2.79 5.98
CA MET A 137 2.47 2.18 7.25
C MET A 137 1.59 3.13 8.07
N ARG A 138 2.02 4.39 8.21
CA ARG A 138 1.20 5.40 8.92
C ARG A 138 -0.12 5.69 8.22
N ARG A 139 -0.14 5.67 6.89
CA ARG A 139 -1.38 5.89 6.12
C ARG A 139 -2.35 4.73 6.27
N LEU A 140 -1.87 3.48 6.20
CA LEU A 140 -2.69 2.29 6.45
C LEU A 140 -3.26 2.29 7.87
N ALA A 141 -2.45 2.59 8.89
CA ALA A 141 -2.89 2.69 10.27
C ALA A 141 -3.96 3.79 10.45
N ARG A 142 -3.82 4.92 9.75
CA ARG A 142 -4.83 5.99 9.77
C ARG A 142 -6.13 5.53 9.16
N VAL A 143 -6.11 4.87 8.01
CA VAL A 143 -7.33 4.32 7.38
C VAL A 143 -7.99 3.30 8.33
N ALA A 144 -7.22 2.41 8.94
CA ALA A 144 -7.75 1.46 9.92
C ALA A 144 -8.42 2.19 11.10
N MET A 145 -7.80 3.24 11.63
CA MET A 145 -8.35 4.07 12.69
C MET A 145 -9.66 4.75 12.26
N GLU A 146 -9.66 5.45 11.12
CA GLU A 146 -10.83 6.18 10.60
C GLU A 146 -12.01 5.24 10.34
N GLN A 147 -11.76 4.04 9.81
CA GLN A 147 -12.80 3.05 9.52
C GLN A 147 -13.35 2.32 10.77
N SER A 148 -12.64 2.36 11.88
CA SER A 148 -13.03 1.68 13.12
C SER A 148 -13.57 2.63 14.18
N HIS A 149 -13.26 3.92 14.10
CA HIS A 149 -13.57 4.90 15.14
C HIS A 149 -15.05 4.92 15.52
N ASP A 150 -15.94 5.03 14.54
CA ASP A 150 -17.38 5.14 14.75
C ASP A 150 -18.05 3.80 15.14
N LEU A 151 -17.31 2.69 15.01
CA LEU A 151 -17.77 1.34 15.35
C LEU A 151 -17.31 0.87 16.73
N LEU A 152 -16.48 1.67 17.40
CA LEU A 152 -15.95 1.37 18.72
C LEU A 152 -16.51 2.38 19.74
N ASP A 153 -17.01 1.86 20.86
CA ASP A 153 -17.43 2.69 22.01
C ASP A 153 -16.19 3.14 22.78
N LEU A 154 -15.60 4.26 22.35
CA LEU A 154 -14.34 4.75 22.89
C LEU A 154 -14.58 5.69 24.08
N PRO A 155 -13.89 5.50 25.22
CA PRO A 155 -13.89 6.44 26.32
C PRO A 155 -13.11 7.73 25.95
N PRO A 156 -13.22 8.81 26.75
CA PRO A 156 -12.35 9.96 26.61
C PRO A 156 -10.87 9.52 26.50
N ASP A 157 -10.09 10.14 25.60
CA ASP A 157 -8.70 9.75 25.26
C ASP A 157 -8.52 8.38 24.58
N GLY A 158 -9.59 7.67 24.25
CA GLY A 158 -9.54 6.39 23.52
C GLY A 158 -8.87 6.46 22.15
N ASP A 159 -8.94 7.61 21.49
CA ASP A 159 -8.30 7.86 20.19
C ASP A 159 -6.80 7.61 20.19
N ARG A 160 -6.11 7.95 21.26
CA ARG A 160 -4.66 7.69 21.39
C ARG A 160 -4.35 6.20 21.40
N VAL A 161 -5.18 5.42 22.10
CA VAL A 161 -5.03 3.97 22.18
C VAL A 161 -5.40 3.35 20.85
N LEU A 162 -6.49 3.79 20.21
CA LEU A 162 -6.88 3.34 18.87
C LEU A 162 -5.76 3.62 17.85
N GLN A 163 -5.15 4.80 17.85
CA GLN A 163 -4.03 5.13 16.98
C GLN A 163 -2.83 4.20 17.21
N ALA A 164 -2.43 3.99 18.46
CA ALA A 164 -1.32 3.11 18.80
C ALA A 164 -1.58 1.65 18.38
N VAL A 165 -2.76 1.13 18.67
CA VAL A 165 -3.18 -0.23 18.27
C VAL A 165 -3.23 -0.34 16.75
N SER A 166 -3.74 0.65 16.02
CA SER A 166 -3.78 0.63 14.56
C SER A 166 -2.38 0.58 13.94
N ILE A 167 -1.39 1.27 14.52
CA ILE A 167 0.01 1.21 14.06
C ILE A 167 0.59 -0.20 14.32
N MET A 168 0.42 -0.73 15.54
CA MET A 168 0.92 -2.05 15.91
C MET A 168 0.25 -3.16 15.08
N LEU A 169 -1.05 -3.08 14.89
CA LEU A 169 -1.82 -4.01 14.07
C LEU A 169 -1.32 -4.00 12.62
N THR A 170 -1.21 -2.81 12.01
CA THR A 170 -0.74 -2.67 10.62
C THR A 170 0.67 -3.25 10.47
N GLY A 171 1.59 -2.95 11.41
CA GLY A 171 2.95 -3.48 11.40
C GLY A 171 2.98 -5.00 11.56
N GLY A 172 2.32 -5.51 12.59
CA GLY A 172 2.30 -6.96 12.88
C GLY A 172 1.70 -7.79 11.75
N VAL A 173 0.57 -7.34 11.19
CA VAL A 173 -0.05 -8.06 10.05
C VAL A 173 0.80 -7.97 8.80
N THR A 174 1.44 -6.83 8.52
CA THR A 174 2.37 -6.72 7.38
C THR A 174 3.52 -7.72 7.51
N GLU A 175 4.18 -7.79 8.67
CA GLU A 175 5.27 -8.75 8.91
C GLU A 175 4.78 -10.21 8.86
N PHE A 176 3.57 -10.50 9.35
CA PHE A 176 2.99 -11.84 9.25
C PHE A 176 2.74 -12.26 7.80
N VAL A 177 2.19 -11.36 6.96
CA VAL A 177 2.01 -11.61 5.52
C VAL A 177 3.35 -11.80 4.81
N LEU A 178 4.37 -11.00 5.14
CA LEU A 178 5.70 -11.13 4.55
C LEU A 178 6.36 -12.46 4.94
N ALA A 179 6.28 -12.87 6.22
CA ALA A 179 6.79 -14.16 6.68
C ALA A 179 6.10 -15.33 5.96
N TRP A 180 4.80 -15.21 5.68
CA TRP A 180 4.05 -16.21 4.91
C TRP A 180 4.50 -16.26 3.45
N LEU A 181 4.69 -15.10 2.79
CA LEU A 181 5.18 -15.03 1.40
C LEU A 181 6.60 -15.59 1.24
N ASP A 182 7.42 -15.46 2.27
CA ASP A 182 8.80 -16.00 2.29
C ASP A 182 8.86 -17.50 2.67
N GLY A 183 7.71 -18.12 2.91
CA GLY A 183 7.59 -19.54 3.28
C GLY A 183 7.96 -19.83 4.74
N GLY A 184 8.11 -18.78 5.57
CA GLY A 184 8.41 -18.91 7.00
C GLY A 184 7.23 -19.32 7.87
N MET A 185 6.02 -19.42 7.28
CA MET A 185 4.80 -19.80 8.00
C MET A 185 4.06 -20.90 7.26
N ASP A 186 3.79 -22.00 7.96
CA ASP A 186 3.02 -23.15 7.44
C ASP A 186 1.53 -22.97 7.74
N VAL A 187 0.91 -22.01 7.06
CA VAL A 187 -0.54 -21.74 7.12
C VAL A 187 -1.07 -21.53 5.69
N SER A 188 -2.31 -21.96 5.47
CA SER A 188 -2.99 -21.70 4.20
C SER A 188 -3.37 -20.23 4.05
N ARG A 189 -3.72 -19.83 2.81
CA ARG A 189 -4.25 -18.47 2.53
C ARG A 189 -5.47 -18.15 3.41
N ASP A 190 -6.39 -19.08 3.57
CA ASP A 190 -7.62 -18.87 4.33
C ASP A 190 -7.32 -18.75 5.83
N GLU A 191 -6.38 -19.53 6.35
CA GLU A 191 -5.90 -19.40 7.73
C GLU A 191 -5.16 -18.08 7.96
N LEU A 192 -4.29 -17.65 7.03
CA LEU A 192 -3.64 -16.34 7.10
C LEU A 192 -4.66 -15.21 7.24
N LEU A 193 -5.71 -15.24 6.41
CA LEU A 193 -6.79 -14.27 6.45
C LEU A 193 -7.56 -14.36 7.77
N ALA A 194 -7.97 -15.57 8.18
CA ALA A 194 -8.74 -15.77 9.42
C ALA A 194 -7.95 -15.30 10.65
N ILE A 195 -6.68 -15.67 10.78
CA ILE A 195 -5.81 -15.22 11.88
C ILE A 195 -5.70 -13.70 11.90
N SER A 196 -5.49 -13.07 10.74
CA SER A 196 -5.37 -11.62 10.64
C SER A 196 -6.65 -10.89 11.07
N VAL A 197 -7.81 -11.39 10.65
CA VAL A 197 -9.12 -10.83 11.03
C VAL A 197 -9.39 -11.01 12.53
N GLU A 198 -9.21 -12.23 13.06
CA GLU A 198 -9.44 -12.53 14.48
C GLU A 198 -8.51 -11.70 15.37
N PHE A 199 -7.23 -11.56 14.99
CA PHE A 199 -6.28 -10.72 15.71
C PHE A 199 -6.73 -9.25 15.72
N ALA A 200 -7.17 -8.72 14.57
CA ALA A 200 -7.64 -7.34 14.48
C ALA A 200 -8.89 -7.10 15.35
N LEU A 201 -9.84 -8.02 15.31
CA LEU A 201 -11.07 -7.95 16.14
C LEU A 201 -10.75 -8.05 17.62
N ALA A 202 -9.87 -8.97 18.03
CA ALA A 202 -9.45 -9.09 19.41
C ALA A 202 -8.79 -7.80 19.93
N MET A 203 -7.92 -7.19 19.12
CA MET A 203 -7.28 -5.93 19.46
C MET A 203 -8.28 -4.77 19.51
N GLY A 204 -9.18 -4.67 18.51
CA GLY A 204 -10.24 -3.65 18.48
C GLY A 204 -11.14 -3.71 19.72
N ASN A 205 -11.61 -4.89 20.07
CA ASN A 205 -12.44 -5.12 21.25
C ASN A 205 -11.72 -4.81 22.58
N ALA A 206 -10.39 -4.91 22.62
CA ALA A 206 -9.61 -4.60 23.81
C ALA A 206 -9.37 -3.10 24.02
N ILE A 207 -9.53 -2.25 23.01
CA ILE A 207 -9.20 -0.82 23.05
C ILE A 207 -9.95 -0.08 24.17
N PRO A 208 -11.28 -0.20 24.35
CA PRO A 208 -11.97 0.53 25.41
C PRO A 208 -11.43 0.21 26.81
N ALA A 209 -11.18 -1.07 27.09
CA ALA A 209 -10.61 -1.50 28.37
C ALA A 209 -9.14 -1.05 28.54
N MET A 210 -8.35 -1.02 27.47
CA MET A 210 -6.97 -0.49 27.50
C MET A 210 -6.98 1.01 27.78
N ALA A 211 -7.84 1.77 27.11
CA ALA A 211 -7.95 3.21 27.30
C ALA A 211 -8.38 3.55 28.75
N GLY A 212 -9.35 2.84 29.31
CA GLY A 212 -9.76 3.03 30.69
C GLY A 212 -8.65 2.77 31.70
N ARG A 213 -7.81 1.74 31.48
CA ARG A 213 -6.67 1.45 32.38
C ARG A 213 -5.55 2.50 32.27
N LEU A 214 -5.37 3.10 31.10
CA LEU A 214 -4.30 4.08 30.83
C LEU A 214 -4.70 5.50 31.22
N ALA A 215 -5.99 5.80 31.33
CA ALA A 215 -6.49 7.08 31.80
C ALA A 215 -6.18 7.36 33.27
N GLY A 216 -5.83 6.34 34.07
CA GLY A 216 -5.59 6.45 35.51
C GLY A 216 -6.87 6.61 36.31
N PRO A 217 -6.84 6.56 37.66
CA PRO A 217 -7.97 6.96 38.47
C PRO A 217 -8.28 8.44 38.21
N ALA A 218 -9.52 8.78 37.96
CA ALA A 218 -9.95 10.17 37.93
C ALA A 218 -9.70 10.73 39.36
N ASP A 219 -8.84 11.76 39.45
CA ASP A 219 -8.57 12.50 40.67
C ASP A 219 -9.81 13.25 41.15
#